data_dc2fd03eca7ca25f2151f314998d5f29
#
_entry.id   dc2fd03eca7ca25f2151f314998d5f29
#
_cell.length_a   1.000
_cell.length_b   1.000
_cell.length_c   1.000
_cell.angle_alpha   90.00
_cell.angle_beta   90.00
_cell.angle_gamma   90.00
#
_symmetry.space_group_name_H-M   'P 1'
#
loop_
_entity.id
_entity.type
_entity.pdbx_description
1 polymer ?
#
loop_
_entity_poly.entity_id
_entity_poly.type
_entity_poly.pdbx_seq_one_letter_code
_entity_poly.pdbx_strand_id
1 'polypeptide(L)'
;GRVHDPNRITFLDSYIGAMQRASDEGADVRGYFLWTFLDNFEWSDGYKQRFGIIYVDFTTQQRIVKDSAFWYQKVIETNGGILSMNQANKDILFLDPVCTHNIWGGTKLREEFGYPVEGDDIGECWGISAHPNGDGTVRSGAFSGMKLSAVWKEHPEVFGNYDCDRFPLLTKIIDARDDLSIQVHPDDDYAKVHENGSFGKTECWYIMDAPEGATPVSYTHL
;
A
#
# COMPACT_ATOMS: atom_id res chain seq x y z
N GLY A 1 30.35 19.46 -6.30
CA GLY A 1 29.77 18.21 -5.83
C GLY A 1 28.50 17.88 -6.60
N ARG A 2 27.95 16.70 -6.39
CA ARG A 2 26.67 16.25 -6.93
C ARG A 2 25.69 16.07 -5.77
N VAL A 3 24.43 16.43 -5.95
CA VAL A 3 23.40 16.22 -4.94
C VAL A 3 22.51 15.06 -5.37
N HIS A 4 22.52 14.01 -4.57
CA HIS A 4 21.75 12.80 -4.80
C HIS A 4 20.41 12.90 -4.07
N ASP A 5 19.30 12.84 -4.82
CA ASP A 5 17.94 12.96 -4.29
C ASP A 5 17.00 11.87 -4.87
N PRO A 6 17.30 10.57 -4.66
CA PRO A 6 16.53 9.47 -5.25
C PRO A 6 15.07 9.46 -4.81
N ASN A 7 14.76 9.86 -3.57
CA ASN A 7 13.38 9.96 -3.08
C ASN A 7 12.56 10.98 -3.89
N ARG A 8 13.22 12.07 -4.33
CA ARG A 8 12.60 13.07 -5.19
C ARG A 8 12.28 12.50 -6.56
N ILE A 9 13.19 11.71 -7.14
CA ILE A 9 12.98 11.02 -8.41
C ILE A 9 11.79 10.07 -8.29
N THR A 10 11.75 9.23 -7.26
CA THR A 10 10.62 8.31 -7.02
C THR A 10 9.28 9.04 -6.90
N PHE A 11 9.27 10.14 -6.15
CA PHE A 11 8.07 10.98 -6.02
C PHE A 11 7.59 11.51 -7.37
N LEU A 12 8.49 12.15 -8.14
CA LEU A 12 8.16 12.73 -9.44
C LEU A 12 7.71 11.67 -10.46
N ASP A 13 8.38 10.54 -10.50
CA ASP A 13 8.03 9.40 -11.35
C ASP A 13 6.59 8.91 -11.08
N SER A 14 6.25 8.75 -9.81
CA SER A 14 4.91 8.31 -9.41
C SER A 14 3.83 9.31 -9.79
N TYR A 15 4.05 10.60 -9.54
CA TYR A 15 3.06 11.64 -9.81
C TYR A 15 2.89 11.94 -11.30
N ILE A 16 4.00 12.03 -12.04
CA ILE A 16 3.95 12.24 -13.51
C ILE A 16 3.34 11.02 -14.19
N GLY A 17 3.68 9.80 -13.71
CA GLY A 17 3.06 8.57 -14.20
C GLY A 17 1.55 8.54 -13.97
N ALA A 18 1.08 8.92 -12.78
CA ALA A 18 -0.35 9.01 -12.48
C ALA A 18 -1.07 10.04 -13.38
N MET A 19 -0.43 11.19 -13.61
CA MET A 19 -0.93 12.21 -14.52
C MET A 19 -1.05 11.68 -15.95
N GLN A 20 -0.03 10.96 -16.46
CA GLN A 20 -0.07 10.39 -17.78
C GLN A 20 -1.20 9.37 -17.92
N ARG A 21 -1.39 8.47 -16.95
CA ARG A 21 -2.52 7.53 -16.94
C ARG A 21 -3.86 8.26 -17.02
N ALA A 22 -4.05 9.30 -16.20
CA ALA A 22 -5.27 10.09 -16.26
C ALA A 22 -5.51 10.72 -17.65
N SER A 23 -4.43 11.19 -18.31
CA SER A 23 -4.51 11.71 -19.69
C SER A 23 -4.88 10.62 -20.70
N ASP A 24 -4.29 9.43 -20.58
CA ASP A 24 -4.58 8.27 -21.42
C ASP A 24 -6.03 7.79 -21.25
N GLU A 25 -6.59 7.96 -20.05
CA GLU A 25 -7.99 7.68 -19.71
C GLU A 25 -8.97 8.80 -20.14
N GLY A 26 -8.47 9.87 -20.75
CA GLY A 26 -9.29 10.92 -21.37
C GLY A 26 -9.37 12.23 -20.57
N ALA A 27 -8.61 12.42 -19.51
CA ALA A 27 -8.50 13.71 -18.84
C ALA A 27 -7.75 14.73 -19.72
N ASP A 28 -8.26 15.97 -19.81
CA ASP A 28 -7.61 17.06 -20.58
C ASP A 28 -6.41 17.62 -19.80
N VAL A 29 -5.35 16.87 -19.72
CA VAL A 29 -4.08 17.28 -19.09
C VAL A 29 -3.18 17.89 -20.16
N ARG A 30 -2.82 19.16 -19.97
CA ARG A 30 -2.04 19.93 -20.97
C ARG A 30 -0.60 20.19 -20.55
N GLY A 31 -0.19 19.83 -19.35
CA GLY A 31 1.18 20.02 -18.89
C GLY A 31 1.38 19.70 -17.43
N TYR A 32 2.64 19.63 -17.04
CA TYR A 32 3.09 19.39 -15.69
C TYR A 32 4.08 20.48 -15.26
N PHE A 33 3.84 21.12 -14.13
CA PHE A 33 4.69 22.15 -13.58
C PHE A 33 5.29 21.66 -12.27
N LEU A 34 6.58 21.39 -12.29
CA LEU A 34 7.30 20.94 -11.13
C LEU A 34 7.57 22.08 -10.15
N TRP A 35 7.20 21.91 -8.89
CA TRP A 35 7.62 22.78 -7.81
C TRP A 35 8.86 22.17 -7.14
N THR A 36 10.07 22.79 -7.18
CA THR A 36 10.37 24.10 -7.76
C THR A 36 11.74 24.05 -8.47
N PHE A 37 12.07 25.07 -9.23
CA PHE A 37 13.31 25.10 -10.00
C PHE A 37 14.56 25.19 -9.10
N LEU A 38 14.56 26.17 -8.18
CA LEU A 38 15.66 26.39 -7.22
C LEU A 38 15.16 26.20 -5.80
N ASP A 39 16.02 25.68 -4.89
CA ASP A 39 15.73 25.78 -3.46
C ASP A 39 15.50 27.23 -3.08
N ASN A 40 14.43 27.50 -2.36
CA ASN A 40 14.02 28.87 -2.01
C ASN A 40 13.35 28.91 -0.62
N PHE A 41 12.76 30.04 -0.26
CA PHE A 41 11.98 30.22 0.95
C PHE A 41 10.58 29.59 0.81
N GLU A 42 10.31 28.58 1.62
CA GLU A 42 9.08 27.76 1.60
C GLU A 42 8.08 28.21 2.68
N TRP A 43 7.62 29.43 2.59
CA TRP A 43 6.57 30.00 3.43
C TRP A 43 6.77 29.69 4.93
N SER A 44 5.82 28.99 5.56
CA SER A 44 5.88 28.61 6.98
C SER A 44 7.07 27.72 7.33
N ASP A 45 7.62 26.96 6.37
CA ASP A 45 8.77 26.10 6.57
C ASP A 45 10.11 26.81 6.44
N GLY A 46 10.07 28.06 5.97
CA GLY A 46 11.29 28.86 5.80
C GLY A 46 12.26 28.24 4.81
N TYR A 47 13.51 28.12 5.20
CA TYR A 47 14.57 27.50 4.37
C TYR A 47 14.87 26.04 4.71
N LYS A 48 14.00 25.37 5.48
CA LYS A 48 14.21 23.98 5.89
C LYS A 48 13.99 23.01 4.74
N GLN A 49 12.97 23.25 3.91
CA GLN A 49 12.62 22.40 2.79
C GLN A 49 13.50 22.69 1.57
N ARG A 50 13.78 21.65 0.80
CA ARG A 50 14.67 21.70 -0.37
C ARG A 50 13.98 21.16 -1.61
N PHE A 51 12.87 21.81 -2.01
CA PHE A 51 12.02 21.37 -3.12
C PHE A 51 12.58 21.68 -4.52
N GLY A 52 13.66 22.47 -4.61
CA GLY A 52 14.31 22.72 -5.89
C GLY A 52 14.89 21.47 -6.56
N ILE A 53 14.87 21.44 -7.87
CA ILE A 53 15.70 20.49 -8.64
C ILE A 53 17.15 20.95 -8.77
N ILE A 54 17.42 22.21 -8.37
CA ILE A 54 18.75 22.77 -8.20
C ILE A 54 18.91 23.15 -6.72
N TYR A 55 19.89 22.52 -6.08
CA TYR A 55 20.30 22.87 -4.72
C TYR A 55 20.93 24.25 -4.68
N VAL A 56 20.57 25.05 -3.68
CA VAL A 56 21.17 26.36 -3.42
C VAL A 56 21.82 26.34 -2.05
N ASP A 57 23.12 26.53 -2.00
CA ASP A 57 23.80 26.85 -0.75
C ASP A 57 23.46 28.31 -0.40
N PHE A 58 22.63 28.53 0.61
CA PHE A 58 22.14 29.88 0.97
C PHE A 58 23.25 30.79 1.53
N THR A 59 24.35 30.22 1.99
CA THR A 59 25.49 30.99 2.51
C THR A 59 26.40 31.46 1.38
N THR A 60 26.78 30.55 0.48
CA THR A 60 27.73 30.82 -0.61
C THR A 60 27.06 31.19 -1.93
N GLN A 61 25.74 31.00 -2.01
CA GLN A 61 24.93 31.17 -3.23
C GLN A 61 25.34 30.23 -4.36
N GLN A 62 26.11 29.18 -4.05
CA GLN A 62 26.44 28.14 -5.02
C GLN A 62 25.18 27.35 -5.43
N ARG A 63 25.04 27.08 -6.70
CA ARG A 63 23.94 26.28 -7.28
C ARG A 63 24.49 24.96 -7.78
N ILE A 64 23.87 23.85 -7.36
CA ILE A 64 24.28 22.50 -7.72
C ILE A 64 23.06 21.76 -8.28
N VAL A 65 23.15 21.30 -9.51
CA VAL A 65 22.09 20.52 -10.14
C VAL A 65 21.93 19.17 -9.42
N LYS A 66 20.71 18.83 -9.00
CA LYS A 66 20.37 17.57 -8.34
C LYS A 66 20.17 16.45 -9.36
N ASP A 67 20.20 15.20 -8.90
CA ASP A 67 19.93 14.05 -9.77
C ASP A 67 18.52 14.08 -10.35
N SER A 68 17.53 14.57 -9.61
CA SER A 68 16.17 14.76 -10.08
C SER A 68 16.04 15.70 -11.28
N ALA A 69 16.92 16.71 -11.41
CA ALA A 69 16.91 17.59 -12.59
C ALA A 69 17.34 16.85 -13.85
N PHE A 70 18.41 16.05 -13.77
CA PHE A 70 18.88 15.23 -14.91
C PHE A 70 17.84 14.17 -15.27
N TRP A 71 17.20 13.57 -14.29
CA TRP A 71 16.11 12.62 -14.51
C TRP A 71 14.93 13.31 -15.19
N TYR A 72 14.49 14.47 -14.69
CA TYR A 72 13.37 15.22 -15.26
C TYR A 72 13.64 15.71 -16.67
N GLN A 73 14.90 16.12 -16.97
CA GLN A 73 15.33 16.42 -18.33
C GLN A 73 15.07 15.23 -19.26
N LYS A 74 15.42 14.00 -18.84
CA LYS A 74 15.17 12.79 -19.63
C LYS A 74 13.67 12.50 -19.81
N VAL A 75 12.86 12.75 -18.78
CA VAL A 75 11.39 12.65 -18.91
C VAL A 75 10.88 13.56 -20.02
N ILE A 76 11.36 14.80 -20.08
CA ILE A 76 10.99 15.76 -21.11
C ILE A 76 11.47 15.30 -22.48
N GLU A 77 12.74 14.93 -22.61
CA GLU A 77 13.38 14.50 -23.86
C GLU A 77 12.68 13.26 -24.47
N THR A 78 12.20 12.36 -23.62
CA THR A 78 11.54 11.11 -24.04
C THR A 78 10.02 11.21 -24.05
N ASN A 79 9.46 12.38 -23.77
CA ASN A 79 8.01 12.57 -23.60
C ASN A 79 7.41 11.52 -22.65
N GLY A 80 8.02 11.32 -21.47
CA GLY A 80 7.58 10.36 -20.48
C GLY A 80 8.06 8.92 -20.69
N GLY A 81 8.80 8.62 -21.77
CA GLY A 81 9.21 7.25 -22.10
C GLY A 81 10.07 6.54 -21.06
N ILE A 82 10.71 7.29 -20.14
CA ILE A 82 11.49 6.70 -19.04
C ILE A 82 10.69 6.53 -17.73
N LEU A 83 9.43 6.92 -17.70
CA LEU A 83 8.61 6.76 -16.50
C LEU A 83 8.45 5.26 -16.17
N SER A 84 8.55 4.94 -14.91
CA SER A 84 8.48 3.55 -14.43
C SER A 84 7.12 2.88 -14.66
N MET A 85 6.07 3.65 -14.93
CA MET A 85 4.79 3.09 -15.37
C MET A 85 4.89 2.27 -16.67
N ASN A 86 5.91 2.57 -17.51
CA ASN A 86 6.20 1.80 -18.73
C ASN A 86 7.09 0.58 -18.44
N GLN A 87 7.57 0.44 -17.21
CA GLN A 87 8.33 -0.70 -16.71
C GLN A 87 7.42 -1.41 -15.70
N ALA A 88 6.81 -2.49 -16.13
CA ALA A 88 5.95 -3.41 -15.39
C ALA A 88 5.56 -3.00 -13.94
N ASN A 89 4.33 -2.55 -13.77
CA ASN A 89 3.50 -2.82 -12.59
C ASN A 89 3.94 -2.25 -11.23
N LYS A 90 3.90 -0.92 -11.10
CA LYS A 90 3.74 -0.28 -9.80
C LYS A 90 2.30 0.21 -9.59
N ASP A 91 1.34 -0.45 -10.21
CA ASP A 91 -0.07 -0.14 -10.04
C ASP A 91 -0.52 -0.54 -8.62
N ILE A 92 -1.44 0.25 -8.09
CA ILE A 92 -2.16 -0.16 -6.87
C ILE A 92 -2.93 -1.43 -7.21
N LEU A 93 -2.67 -2.50 -6.48
CA LEU A 93 -3.44 -3.72 -6.60
C LEU A 93 -4.77 -3.57 -5.86
N PHE A 94 -5.85 -3.45 -6.58
CA PHE A 94 -7.19 -3.56 -6.02
C PHE A 94 -7.56 -5.04 -5.90
N LEU A 95 -7.88 -5.47 -4.70
CA LEU A 95 -8.22 -6.86 -4.43
C LEU A 95 -9.73 -7.01 -4.22
N ASP A 96 -10.29 -8.10 -4.73
CA ASP A 96 -11.58 -8.58 -4.28
C ASP A 96 -11.36 -9.31 -2.96
N PRO A 97 -12.00 -8.84 -1.88
CA PRO A 97 -11.81 -9.42 -0.56
C PRO A 97 -12.50 -10.78 -0.45
N VAL A 98 -12.06 -11.55 0.53
CA VAL A 98 -12.72 -12.81 0.90
C VAL A 98 -13.46 -12.60 2.20
N CYS A 99 -14.80 -12.72 2.18
CA CYS A 99 -15.58 -12.63 3.39
C CYS A 99 -15.92 -14.03 3.92
N THR A 100 -16.01 -14.16 5.24
CA THR A 100 -16.27 -15.40 5.94
C THR A 100 -17.49 -15.29 6.84
N HIS A 101 -18.26 -16.38 6.90
CA HIS A 101 -19.38 -16.53 7.81
C HIS A 101 -18.89 -17.03 9.17
N ASN A 102 -19.30 -16.34 10.23
CA ASN A 102 -18.90 -16.64 11.59
C ASN A 102 -20.13 -16.55 12.50
N ILE A 103 -20.30 -17.46 13.43
CA ILE A 103 -21.46 -17.50 14.33
C ILE A 103 -21.67 -16.20 15.12
N TRP A 104 -20.62 -15.46 15.34
CA TRP A 104 -20.59 -14.16 16.01
C TRP A 104 -20.67 -12.97 15.02
N GLY A 105 -20.71 -13.24 13.72
CA GLY A 105 -20.72 -12.22 12.68
C GLY A 105 -22.02 -11.40 12.65
N GLY A 106 -21.91 -10.21 12.07
CA GLY A 106 -22.99 -9.25 11.90
C GLY A 106 -23.35 -8.98 10.45
N THR A 107 -23.98 -7.84 10.21
CA THR A 107 -24.45 -7.40 8.88
C THR A 107 -23.76 -6.14 8.37
N LYS A 108 -22.93 -5.46 9.20
CA LYS A 108 -22.31 -4.18 8.87
C LYS A 108 -21.41 -4.26 7.66
N LEU A 109 -20.70 -5.37 7.46
CA LEU A 109 -19.85 -5.56 6.28
C LEU A 109 -20.61 -5.41 4.97
N ARG A 110 -21.87 -5.85 4.94
CA ARG A 110 -22.78 -5.67 3.81
C ARG A 110 -23.46 -4.29 3.83
N GLU A 111 -24.04 -3.90 4.96
CA GLU A 111 -24.95 -2.77 5.05
C GLU A 111 -24.24 -1.42 5.11
N GLU A 112 -23.11 -1.34 5.83
CA GLU A 112 -22.35 -0.11 5.99
C GLU A 112 -21.15 -0.03 5.03
N PHE A 113 -20.46 -1.16 4.81
CA PHE A 113 -19.27 -1.19 3.94
C PHE A 113 -19.58 -1.56 2.49
N GLY A 114 -20.79 -2.05 2.20
CA GLY A 114 -21.22 -2.33 0.84
C GLY A 114 -20.55 -3.52 0.17
N TYR A 115 -19.98 -4.46 0.95
CA TYR A 115 -19.43 -5.67 0.36
C TYR A 115 -20.53 -6.55 -0.24
N PRO A 116 -20.30 -7.12 -1.44
CA PRO A 116 -21.28 -7.94 -2.15
C PRO A 116 -21.35 -9.34 -1.56
N VAL A 117 -21.85 -9.45 -0.33
CA VAL A 117 -21.96 -10.71 0.42
C VAL A 117 -23.37 -10.91 0.90
N GLU A 118 -23.81 -12.16 1.00
CA GLU A 118 -25.13 -12.53 1.48
C GLU A 118 -25.03 -13.13 2.89
N GLY A 119 -26.13 -13.06 3.65
CA GLY A 119 -26.22 -13.59 5.01
C GLY A 119 -26.19 -12.51 6.08
N ASP A 120 -26.47 -12.92 7.32
CA ASP A 120 -26.56 -12.07 8.50
C ASP A 120 -25.51 -12.43 9.57
N ASP A 121 -24.52 -13.23 9.18
CA ASP A 121 -23.48 -13.80 10.03
C ASP A 121 -22.07 -13.61 9.45
N ILE A 122 -21.85 -12.48 8.77
CA ILE A 122 -20.58 -12.17 8.11
C ILE A 122 -19.67 -11.53 9.13
N GLY A 123 -18.73 -12.32 9.66
CA GLY A 123 -17.84 -11.85 10.74
C GLY A 123 -16.56 -11.22 10.26
N GLU A 124 -15.99 -11.66 9.15
CA GLU A 124 -14.71 -11.16 8.67
C GLU A 124 -14.75 -10.88 7.17
N CYS A 125 -14.08 -9.80 6.77
CA CYS A 125 -13.72 -9.49 5.40
C CYS A 125 -12.19 -9.37 5.30
N TRP A 126 -11.55 -10.29 4.63
CA TRP A 126 -10.10 -10.33 4.42
C TRP A 126 -9.75 -9.45 3.21
N GLY A 127 -9.49 -8.19 3.50
CA GLY A 127 -9.25 -7.17 2.47
C GLY A 127 -7.92 -7.34 1.75
N ILE A 128 -6.87 -7.74 2.49
CA ILE A 128 -5.55 -8.08 1.94
C ILE A 128 -5.16 -9.44 2.50
N SER A 129 -5.13 -10.45 1.65
CA SER A 129 -4.81 -11.81 2.06
C SER A 129 -4.26 -12.64 0.91
N ALA A 130 -3.17 -13.31 1.14
CA ALA A 130 -2.64 -14.41 0.32
C ALA A 130 -2.69 -15.74 1.08
N HIS A 131 -3.56 -15.83 2.09
CA HIS A 131 -3.70 -17.03 2.92
C HIS A 131 -4.43 -18.15 2.14
N PRO A 132 -4.03 -19.42 2.26
CA PRO A 132 -4.65 -20.53 1.52
C PRO A 132 -6.17 -20.65 1.71
N ASN A 133 -6.68 -20.27 2.89
CA ASN A 133 -8.11 -20.33 3.22
C ASN A 133 -8.91 -19.10 2.72
N GLY A 134 -8.25 -18.09 2.15
CA GLY A 134 -8.91 -16.87 1.72
C GLY A 134 -7.95 -15.97 0.94
N ASP A 135 -7.53 -16.42 -0.22
CA ASP A 135 -6.60 -15.70 -1.09
C ASP A 135 -7.34 -14.68 -1.95
N GLY A 136 -7.01 -13.40 -1.79
CA GLY A 136 -7.61 -12.29 -2.53
C GLY A 136 -7.33 -12.38 -4.03
N THR A 137 -8.28 -11.91 -4.83
CA THR A 137 -8.11 -11.86 -6.30
C THR A 137 -7.87 -10.43 -6.73
N VAL A 138 -6.88 -10.21 -7.59
CA VAL A 138 -6.62 -8.88 -8.18
C VAL A 138 -7.76 -8.51 -9.11
N ARG A 139 -8.42 -7.38 -8.81
CA ARG A 139 -9.63 -6.93 -9.52
C ARG A 139 -9.32 -6.33 -10.89
N SER A 140 -8.19 -5.63 -11.02
CA SER A 140 -7.89 -4.82 -12.22
C SER A 140 -6.39 -4.69 -12.44
N GLY A 141 -6.02 -4.13 -13.61
CA GLY A 141 -4.63 -3.93 -14.00
C GLY A 141 -4.01 -5.16 -14.66
N ALA A 142 -2.70 -5.16 -14.78
CA ALA A 142 -1.96 -6.21 -15.50
C ALA A 142 -2.08 -7.60 -14.86
N PHE A 143 -2.41 -7.66 -13.58
CA PHE A 143 -2.59 -8.93 -12.83
C PHE A 143 -4.06 -9.29 -12.59
N SER A 144 -4.98 -8.65 -13.30
CA SER A 144 -6.41 -8.89 -13.14
C SER A 144 -6.74 -10.38 -13.24
N GLY A 145 -7.48 -10.88 -12.24
CA GLY A 145 -7.86 -12.30 -12.13
C GLY A 145 -6.83 -13.20 -11.45
N MET A 146 -5.60 -12.72 -11.19
CA MET A 146 -4.61 -13.49 -10.44
C MET A 146 -4.90 -13.45 -8.94
N LYS A 147 -4.53 -14.52 -8.26
CA LYS A 147 -4.51 -14.57 -6.80
C LYS A 147 -3.32 -13.78 -6.25
N LEU A 148 -3.49 -13.12 -5.10
CA LEU A 148 -2.40 -12.35 -4.49
C LEU A 148 -1.18 -13.22 -4.19
N SER A 149 -1.38 -14.48 -3.78
CA SER A 149 -0.29 -15.43 -3.58
C SER A 149 0.48 -15.75 -4.85
N ALA A 150 -0.20 -15.81 -6.00
CA ALA A 150 0.43 -16.01 -7.30
C ALA A 150 1.24 -14.77 -7.73
N VAL A 151 0.67 -13.57 -7.57
CA VAL A 151 1.40 -12.32 -7.85
C VAL A 151 2.64 -12.20 -6.95
N TRP A 152 2.52 -12.54 -5.67
CA TRP A 152 3.65 -12.55 -4.74
C TRP A 152 4.79 -13.45 -5.21
N LYS A 153 4.46 -14.64 -5.66
CA LYS A 153 5.43 -15.67 -6.06
C LYS A 153 6.06 -15.39 -7.43
N GLU A 154 5.24 -14.97 -8.39
CA GLU A 154 5.62 -14.85 -9.80
C GLU A 154 6.17 -13.46 -10.15
N HIS A 155 5.80 -12.44 -9.36
CA HIS A 155 6.13 -11.04 -9.58
C HIS A 155 6.66 -10.36 -8.31
N PRO A 156 7.77 -10.85 -7.72
CA PRO A 156 8.33 -10.28 -6.49
C PRO A 156 8.74 -8.81 -6.64
N GLU A 157 9.02 -8.36 -7.86
CA GLU A 157 9.35 -6.96 -8.17
C GLU A 157 8.21 -6.00 -7.81
N VAL A 158 6.96 -6.45 -7.82
CA VAL A 158 5.78 -5.65 -7.42
C VAL A 158 5.83 -5.29 -5.94
N PHE A 159 6.46 -6.14 -5.14
CA PHE A 159 6.61 -6.00 -3.68
C PHE A 159 8.03 -5.57 -3.27
N GLY A 160 8.82 -5.01 -4.21
CA GLY A 160 10.17 -4.55 -3.94
C GLY A 160 11.18 -5.68 -3.68
N ASN A 161 10.91 -6.88 -4.18
CA ASN A 161 11.72 -8.10 -3.98
C ASN A 161 11.94 -8.41 -2.49
N TYR A 162 10.87 -8.25 -1.68
CA TYR A 162 10.93 -8.56 -0.26
C TYR A 162 11.19 -10.07 -0.06
N ASP A 163 12.24 -10.39 0.69
CA ASP A 163 12.70 -11.77 0.88
C ASP A 163 11.84 -12.48 1.93
N CYS A 164 10.79 -13.14 1.48
CA CYS A 164 9.92 -13.96 2.30
C CYS A 164 9.18 -14.97 1.43
N ASP A 165 9.15 -16.22 1.86
CA ASP A 165 8.50 -17.34 1.12
C ASP A 165 7.00 -17.15 0.93
N ARG A 166 6.35 -16.39 1.82
CA ARG A 166 4.91 -16.14 1.80
C ARG A 166 4.63 -14.65 1.96
N PHE A 167 3.51 -14.20 1.42
CA PHE A 167 3.03 -12.85 1.69
C PHE A 167 2.78 -12.65 3.20
N PRO A 168 3.43 -11.65 3.82
CA PRO A 168 3.56 -11.61 5.28
C PRO A 168 2.38 -10.96 6.02
N LEU A 169 1.39 -10.45 5.30
CA LEU A 169 0.31 -9.67 5.89
C LEU A 169 -1.07 -10.31 5.66
N LEU A 170 -1.92 -10.14 6.65
CA LEU A 170 -3.35 -10.42 6.54
C LEU A 170 -4.12 -9.25 7.18
N THR A 171 -4.81 -8.48 6.37
CA THR A 171 -5.63 -7.37 6.85
C THR A 171 -7.10 -7.74 6.78
N LYS A 172 -7.81 -7.62 7.91
CA LYS A 172 -9.21 -7.94 8.03
C LYS A 172 -10.02 -6.74 8.49
N ILE A 173 -11.27 -6.67 8.06
CA ILE A 173 -12.31 -5.90 8.72
C ILE A 173 -13.20 -6.92 9.43
N ILE A 174 -13.44 -6.72 10.72
CA ILE A 174 -14.20 -7.63 11.57
C ILE A 174 -15.48 -6.92 11.98
N ASP A 175 -16.62 -7.59 11.81
CA ASP A 175 -17.92 -7.17 12.31
C ASP A 175 -18.43 -8.19 13.33
N ALA A 176 -18.23 -7.89 14.61
CA ALA A 176 -18.61 -8.74 15.71
C ALA A 176 -19.96 -8.28 16.29
N ARG A 177 -21.03 -9.04 16.05
CA ARG A 177 -22.31 -8.88 16.71
C ARG A 177 -22.33 -9.50 18.10
N ASP A 178 -21.63 -10.60 18.27
CA ASP A 178 -21.49 -11.37 19.52
C ASP A 178 -20.00 -11.51 19.89
N ASP A 179 -19.70 -12.09 21.04
CA ASP A 179 -18.34 -12.31 21.52
C ASP A 179 -17.55 -13.21 20.55
N LEU A 180 -16.33 -12.81 20.24
CA LEU A 180 -15.43 -13.62 19.43
C LEU A 180 -14.95 -14.84 20.21
N SER A 181 -14.63 -15.90 19.47
CA SER A 181 -14.00 -17.09 20.03
C SER A 181 -12.66 -16.74 20.69
N ILE A 182 -12.37 -17.38 21.81
CA ILE A 182 -11.04 -17.30 22.45
C ILE A 182 -10.01 -17.97 21.53
N GLN A 183 -8.95 -17.25 21.21
CA GLN A 183 -7.90 -17.72 20.32
C GLN A 183 -6.55 -17.61 21.02
N VAL A 184 -5.72 -18.64 20.84
CA VAL A 184 -4.30 -18.62 21.22
C VAL A 184 -3.49 -18.38 19.96
N HIS A 185 -2.59 -17.38 20.01
CA HIS A 185 -1.73 -17.04 18.89
C HIS A 185 -0.32 -17.58 19.16
N PRO A 186 0.12 -18.60 18.44
CA PRO A 186 1.47 -19.14 18.60
C PRO A 186 2.53 -18.17 18.08
N ASP A 187 3.75 -18.31 18.58
CA ASP A 187 4.94 -17.73 17.95
C ASP A 187 5.39 -18.52 16.71
N ASP A 188 6.40 -18.02 16.01
CA ASP A 188 6.90 -18.65 14.79
C ASP A 188 7.50 -20.04 15.04
N ASP A 189 8.19 -20.23 16.17
CA ASP A 189 8.83 -21.50 16.51
C ASP A 189 7.80 -22.60 16.76
N TYR A 190 6.77 -22.29 17.53
CA TYR A 190 5.67 -23.20 17.77
C TYR A 190 4.87 -23.49 16.49
N ALA A 191 4.49 -22.45 15.75
CA ALA A 191 3.68 -22.58 14.54
C ALA A 191 4.38 -23.41 13.46
N LYS A 192 5.69 -23.25 13.31
CA LYS A 192 6.49 -23.99 12.37
C LYS A 192 6.45 -25.51 12.61
N VAL A 193 6.44 -25.91 13.88
CA VAL A 193 6.47 -27.33 14.27
C VAL A 193 5.06 -27.93 14.35
N HIS A 194 4.10 -27.20 14.92
CA HIS A 194 2.80 -27.73 15.30
C HIS A 194 1.65 -27.33 14.35
N GLU A 195 1.86 -26.29 13.52
CA GLU A 195 0.85 -25.74 12.61
C GLU A 195 1.26 -25.89 11.15
N ASN A 196 1.83 -27.04 10.78
CA ASN A 196 2.23 -27.39 9.41
C ASN A 196 3.14 -26.38 8.73
N GLY A 197 4.07 -25.76 9.49
CA GLY A 197 4.99 -24.77 8.97
C GLY A 197 4.37 -23.38 8.77
N SER A 198 3.27 -23.07 9.42
CA SER A 198 2.67 -21.74 9.44
C SER A 198 3.58 -20.73 10.14
N PHE A 199 3.33 -19.43 9.89
CA PHE A 199 3.91 -18.37 10.70
C PHE A 199 3.19 -18.26 12.04
N GLY A 200 3.87 -17.74 13.05
CA GLY A 200 3.24 -17.23 14.24
C GLY A 200 2.27 -16.09 13.88
N LYS A 201 1.36 -15.77 14.79
CA LYS A 201 0.36 -14.73 14.53
C LYS A 201 0.61 -13.53 15.45
N THR A 202 1.40 -12.57 14.99
CA THR A 202 1.46 -11.24 15.61
C THR A 202 0.30 -10.40 15.09
N GLU A 203 -0.52 -9.86 16.00
CA GLU A 203 -1.77 -9.19 15.65
C GLU A 203 -1.86 -7.83 16.33
N CYS A 204 -2.43 -6.85 15.65
CA CYS A 204 -2.86 -5.59 16.23
C CYS A 204 -4.27 -5.24 15.77
N TRP A 205 -5.02 -4.54 16.62
CA TRP A 205 -6.40 -4.16 16.35
C TRP A 205 -6.55 -2.64 16.37
N TYR A 206 -7.31 -2.14 15.43
CA TYR A 206 -7.84 -0.78 15.44
C TYR A 206 -9.35 -0.85 15.57
N ILE A 207 -9.90 -0.30 16.65
CA ILE A 207 -11.34 -0.28 16.88
C ILE A 207 -11.94 0.89 16.12
N MET A 208 -12.74 0.60 15.10
CA MET A 208 -13.39 1.60 14.28
C MET A 208 -14.70 2.10 14.89
N ASP A 209 -15.45 1.18 15.48
CA ASP A 209 -16.73 1.45 16.14
C ASP A 209 -16.94 0.46 17.28
N ALA A 210 -17.50 0.92 18.40
CA ALA A 210 -17.85 0.07 19.53
C ALA A 210 -19.00 0.70 20.32
N PRO A 211 -20.00 -0.10 20.76
CA PRO A 211 -21.06 0.40 21.63
C PRO A 211 -20.49 0.83 22.99
N GLU A 212 -21.18 1.72 23.68
CA GLU A 212 -20.81 2.13 25.02
C GLU A 212 -20.71 0.91 25.97
N GLY A 213 -19.60 0.80 26.66
CA GLY A 213 -19.33 -0.32 27.57
C GLY A 213 -18.75 -1.58 26.92
N ALA A 214 -18.49 -1.57 25.59
CA ALA A 214 -17.77 -2.66 24.96
C ALA A 214 -16.34 -2.75 25.52
N THR A 215 -15.90 -3.97 25.80
CA THR A 215 -14.55 -4.23 26.32
C THR A 215 -13.82 -5.22 25.42
N PRO A 216 -12.65 -4.86 24.90
CA PRO A 216 -11.77 -5.87 24.30
C PRO A 216 -11.23 -6.78 25.41
N VAL A 217 -11.34 -8.09 25.23
CA VAL A 217 -10.79 -9.05 26.17
C VAL A 217 -9.54 -9.67 25.57
N SER A 218 -8.41 -9.51 26.24
CA SER A 218 -7.15 -10.15 25.89
C SER A 218 -6.67 -10.96 27.08
N TYR A 219 -6.37 -12.23 26.88
CA TYR A 219 -5.80 -13.10 27.89
C TYR A 219 -4.29 -13.21 27.65
N THR A 220 -3.51 -12.84 28.67
CA THR A 220 -2.05 -12.94 28.62
C THR A 220 -1.54 -14.27 29.19
N HIS A 221 -2.38 -15.01 29.88
CA HIS A 221 -2.07 -16.32 30.46
C HIS A 221 -3.30 -17.24 30.33
N LEU A 222 -3.11 -18.36 29.70
CA LEU A 222 -4.03 -19.50 29.68
C LEU A 222 -3.42 -20.67 30.42
#